data_b1c1eb6ec7f45eb0176907ec4de4f3c9
#
_entry.id   b1c1eb6ec7f45eb0176907ec4de4f3c9
#
_cell.length_a   1.000
_cell.length_b   1.000
_cell.length_c   1.000
_cell.angle_alpha   90.00
_cell.angle_beta   90.00
_cell.angle_gamma   90.00
#
_symmetry.space_group_name_H-M   'P 1'
#
loop_
_entity.id
_entity.type
_entity.pdbx_description
1 polymer ?
#
loop_
_entity_poly.entity_id
_entity_poly.type
_entity_poly.pdbx_seq_one_letter_code
_entity_poly.pdbx_strand_id
1 'polypeptide(L)'
;DDFALVISNLRRTVALKKERKTEFPIIGVQYVTSRGNYKDLPVAAKMYKEMGVDYMTIKPMYKNILNTLHKDNDLTFEEVKPYMQEAESFADGNFKVYAKYSQFIETLGRKTNDGVYYKKCYATPISPYLDENGNVEMCGNLKGRGYTMGNIYKNSFKEIWYSEQRKDCLNRIDLNTCPAGCKLDPLNKVLWDAFHPEEKKTHPNFT
;
A
#
# COMPACT_ATOMS: atom_id res chain seq x y z
N ASP A 1 -12.68 9.31 20.06
CA ASP A 1 -12.94 8.77 18.73
C ASP A 1 -11.88 9.31 17.76
N ASP A 2 -11.01 8.42 17.28
CA ASP A 2 -9.86 8.76 16.42
C ASP A 2 -10.30 9.41 15.12
N PHE A 3 -11.44 9.00 14.57
CA PHE A 3 -11.98 9.57 13.35
C PHE A 3 -12.33 11.06 13.53
N ALA A 4 -13.02 11.40 14.64
CA ALA A 4 -13.36 12.79 14.93
C ALA A 4 -12.11 13.66 15.11
N LEU A 5 -11.05 13.12 15.73
CA LEU A 5 -9.77 13.79 15.89
C LEU A 5 -9.09 14.05 14.55
N VAL A 6 -9.04 13.05 13.66
CA VAL A 6 -8.47 13.17 12.30
C VAL A 6 -9.22 14.24 11.50
N ILE A 7 -10.55 14.22 11.52
CA ILE A 7 -11.38 15.20 10.80
C ILE A 7 -11.15 16.62 11.36
N SER A 8 -11.07 16.77 12.68
CA SER A 8 -10.77 18.06 13.33
C SER A 8 -9.40 18.60 12.90
N ASN A 9 -8.37 17.74 12.91
CA ASN A 9 -7.02 18.11 12.49
C ASN A 9 -6.95 18.49 11.00
N LEU A 10 -7.64 17.76 10.13
CA LEU A 10 -7.72 18.10 8.70
C LEU A 10 -8.37 19.48 8.50
N ARG A 11 -9.52 19.74 9.14
CA ARG A 11 -10.20 21.05 9.07
C ARG A 11 -9.28 22.18 9.52
N ARG A 12 -8.58 21.99 10.64
CA ARG A 12 -7.63 22.98 11.14
C ARG A 12 -6.48 23.22 10.15
N THR A 13 -5.93 22.16 9.56
CA THR A 13 -4.83 22.26 8.58
C THR A 13 -5.27 23.02 7.33
N VAL A 14 -6.47 22.71 6.81
CA VAL A 14 -7.04 23.43 5.65
C VAL A 14 -7.32 24.88 5.99
N ALA A 15 -7.86 25.18 7.17
CA ALA A 15 -8.11 26.55 7.62
C ALA A 15 -6.80 27.36 7.69
N LEU A 16 -5.73 26.81 8.27
CA LEU A 16 -4.42 27.46 8.34
C LEU A 16 -3.81 27.69 6.94
N LYS A 17 -3.98 26.74 6.00
CA LYS A 17 -3.54 26.89 4.61
C LYS A 17 -4.25 28.07 3.94
N LYS A 18 -5.57 28.19 4.13
CA LYS A 18 -6.38 29.32 3.59
C LYS A 18 -6.01 30.66 4.23
N GLU A 19 -5.84 30.70 5.53
CA GLU A 19 -5.43 31.92 6.27
C GLU A 19 -4.08 32.45 5.79
N ARG A 20 -3.12 31.55 5.56
CA ARG A 20 -1.79 31.89 5.06
C ARG A 20 -1.75 32.17 3.56
N LYS A 21 -2.85 32.04 2.85
CA LYS A 21 -2.96 32.24 1.39
C LYS A 21 -1.87 31.49 0.62
N THR A 22 -1.61 30.25 0.98
CA THR A 22 -0.57 29.41 0.38
C THR A 22 -1.18 28.20 -0.32
N GLU A 23 -0.56 27.75 -1.40
CA GLU A 23 -0.91 26.50 -2.06
C GLU A 23 -0.31 25.26 -1.36
N PHE A 24 0.64 25.44 -0.47
CA PHE A 24 1.31 24.38 0.26
C PHE A 24 0.98 24.40 1.76
N PRO A 25 0.98 23.21 2.42
CA PRO A 25 1.20 21.88 1.83
C PRO A 25 0.01 21.41 0.97
N ILE A 26 0.28 20.48 0.04
CA ILE A 26 -0.79 19.71 -0.63
C ILE A 26 -1.36 18.72 0.37
N ILE A 27 -2.67 18.78 0.61
CA ILE A 27 -3.37 17.99 1.63
C ILE A 27 -4.14 16.86 0.95
N GLY A 28 -3.75 15.62 1.19
CA GLY A 28 -4.42 14.45 0.63
C GLY A 28 -4.90 13.48 1.69
N VAL A 29 -6.00 12.79 1.40
CA VAL A 29 -6.57 11.73 2.23
C VAL A 29 -6.45 10.40 1.52
N GLN A 30 -6.03 9.36 2.25
CA GLN A 30 -6.10 7.99 1.78
C GLN A 30 -7.28 7.28 2.42
N TYR A 31 -8.21 6.82 1.59
CA TYR A 31 -9.36 6.02 2.02
C TYR A 31 -9.06 4.54 1.77
N VAL A 32 -8.90 3.78 2.84
CA VAL A 32 -8.71 2.33 2.77
C VAL A 32 -10.07 1.66 2.76
N THR A 33 -10.38 1.02 1.65
CA THR A 33 -11.70 0.46 1.36
C THR A 33 -11.80 -1.00 1.77
N SER A 34 -12.86 -1.32 2.51
CA SER A 34 -13.20 -2.66 2.98
C SER A 34 -14.70 -2.95 2.80
N ARG A 35 -15.13 -4.18 3.09
CA ARG A 35 -16.56 -4.57 3.14
C ARG A 35 -17.39 -3.64 4.03
N GLY A 36 -16.81 -3.14 5.12
CA GLY A 36 -17.52 -2.33 6.11
C GLY A 36 -17.74 -0.87 5.71
N ASN A 37 -17.03 -0.36 4.67
CA ASN A 37 -17.04 1.08 4.36
C ASN A 37 -17.08 1.44 2.87
N TYR A 38 -17.13 0.47 1.95
CA TYR A 38 -17.06 0.75 0.51
C TYR A 38 -18.25 1.59 -0.02
N LYS A 39 -19.40 1.46 0.61
CA LYS A 39 -20.60 2.21 0.23
C LYS A 39 -20.51 3.70 0.62
N ASP A 40 -19.65 4.03 1.55
CA ASP A 40 -19.47 5.40 2.02
C ASP A 40 -18.49 6.21 1.15
N LEU A 41 -17.90 5.61 0.10
CA LEU A 41 -16.93 6.27 -0.79
C LEU A 41 -17.46 7.59 -1.37
N PRO A 42 -18.69 7.68 -1.92
CA PRO A 42 -19.21 8.94 -2.45
C PRO A 42 -19.44 9.99 -1.36
N VAL A 43 -19.95 9.58 -0.21
CA VAL A 43 -20.16 10.48 0.94
C VAL A 43 -18.83 11.02 1.46
N ALA A 44 -17.81 10.17 1.55
CA ALA A 44 -16.47 10.58 1.95
C ALA A 44 -15.85 11.54 0.94
N ALA A 45 -15.95 11.26 -0.36
CA ALA A 45 -15.43 12.13 -1.42
C ALA A 45 -16.08 13.53 -1.36
N LYS A 46 -17.40 13.59 -1.23
CA LYS A 46 -18.15 14.85 -1.05
C LYS A 46 -17.68 15.59 0.21
N MET A 47 -17.60 14.92 1.34
CA MET A 47 -17.15 15.50 2.62
C MET A 47 -15.74 16.10 2.52
N TYR A 48 -14.78 15.37 1.92
CA TYR A 48 -13.40 15.85 1.79
C TYR A 48 -13.28 17.02 0.81
N LYS A 49 -14.07 16.99 -0.28
CA LYS A 49 -14.18 18.13 -1.19
C LYS A 49 -14.68 19.40 -0.48
N GLU A 50 -15.80 19.28 0.25
CA GLU A 50 -16.39 20.40 1.01
C GLU A 50 -15.45 20.93 2.10
N MET A 51 -14.66 20.05 2.70
CA MET A 51 -13.62 20.42 3.67
C MET A 51 -12.50 21.25 3.03
N GLY A 52 -12.21 21.04 1.74
CA GLY A 52 -11.18 21.72 0.97
C GLY A 52 -9.82 21.05 1.02
N VAL A 53 -9.77 19.71 1.13
CA VAL A 53 -8.55 18.95 0.87
C VAL A 53 -8.26 18.93 -0.63
N ASP A 54 -7.00 18.74 -1.03
CA ASP A 54 -6.61 18.83 -2.43
C ASP A 54 -6.91 17.51 -3.19
N TYR A 55 -6.83 16.37 -2.51
CA TYR A 55 -7.15 15.08 -3.15
C TYR A 55 -7.56 13.96 -2.18
N MET A 56 -8.26 12.97 -2.74
CA MET A 56 -8.57 11.70 -2.10
C MET A 56 -7.99 10.56 -2.93
N THR A 57 -7.34 9.59 -2.28
CA THR A 57 -6.91 8.35 -2.92
C THR A 57 -7.71 7.18 -2.35
N ILE A 58 -8.38 6.42 -3.22
CA ILE A 58 -9.15 5.22 -2.87
C ILE A 58 -8.27 4.00 -3.11
N LYS A 59 -8.04 3.21 -2.06
CA LYS A 59 -7.18 2.01 -2.08
C LYS A 59 -7.91 0.81 -1.47
N PRO A 60 -7.68 -0.40 -1.96
CA PRO A 60 -8.18 -1.59 -1.30
C PRO A 60 -7.46 -1.82 0.02
N MET A 61 -8.15 -2.42 0.97
CA MET A 61 -7.53 -2.97 2.16
C MET A 61 -6.78 -4.25 1.79
N TYR A 62 -5.50 -4.32 2.16
CA TYR A 62 -4.71 -5.54 1.99
C TYR A 62 -5.06 -6.57 3.06
N LYS A 63 -5.31 -7.81 2.64
CA LYS A 63 -5.42 -8.94 3.55
C LYS A 63 -4.02 -9.30 4.03
N ASN A 64 -3.67 -8.88 5.24
CA ASN A 64 -2.44 -9.31 5.88
C ASN A 64 -2.75 -10.54 6.75
N ILE A 65 -1.88 -11.56 6.69
CA ILE A 65 -2.00 -12.78 7.48
C ILE A 65 -2.06 -12.53 9.00
N LEU A 66 -1.46 -11.43 9.45
CA LEU A 66 -1.48 -11.00 10.87
C LEU A 66 -2.72 -10.18 11.23
N ASN A 67 -3.47 -9.72 10.24
CA ASN A 67 -4.63 -8.87 10.47
C ASN A 67 -5.89 -9.71 10.62
N THR A 68 -6.15 -10.15 11.84
CA THR A 68 -7.33 -10.97 12.17
C THR A 68 -8.65 -10.21 12.07
N LEU A 69 -8.62 -8.86 12.12
CA LEU A 69 -9.80 -7.99 12.04
C LEU A 69 -10.46 -7.99 10.66
N HIS A 70 -9.80 -8.56 9.64
CA HIS A 70 -10.23 -8.44 8.26
C HIS A 70 -10.31 -9.79 7.53
N LYS A 71 -10.48 -10.89 8.27
CA LYS A 71 -10.62 -12.22 7.69
C LYS A 71 -11.81 -12.33 6.73
N ASP A 72 -12.87 -11.56 7.00
CA ASP A 72 -14.15 -11.63 6.28
C ASP A 72 -14.31 -10.51 5.20
N ASN A 73 -13.21 -9.88 4.78
CA ASN A 73 -13.28 -8.93 3.66
C ASN A 73 -13.37 -9.68 2.33
N ASP A 74 -14.57 -10.12 2.00
CA ASP A 74 -14.96 -10.82 0.77
C ASP A 74 -15.42 -9.86 -0.33
N LEU A 75 -15.18 -8.56 -0.17
CA LEU A 75 -15.51 -7.53 -1.14
C LEU A 75 -14.95 -7.88 -2.53
N THR A 76 -15.78 -7.79 -3.56
CA THR A 76 -15.38 -7.98 -4.95
C THR A 76 -15.14 -6.63 -5.64
N PHE A 77 -14.38 -6.66 -6.74
CA PHE A 77 -14.16 -5.46 -7.53
C PHE A 77 -15.47 -4.94 -8.15
N GLU A 78 -16.33 -5.82 -8.61
CA GLU A 78 -17.62 -5.47 -9.23
C GLU A 78 -18.55 -4.75 -8.24
N GLU A 79 -18.52 -5.15 -6.96
CA GLU A 79 -19.32 -4.48 -5.92
C GLU A 79 -18.81 -3.07 -5.60
N VAL A 80 -17.51 -2.86 -5.56
CA VAL A 80 -16.93 -1.55 -5.17
C VAL A 80 -16.87 -0.55 -6.33
N LYS A 81 -16.73 -1.04 -7.55
CA LYS A 81 -16.53 -0.22 -8.76
C LYS A 81 -17.54 0.91 -8.93
N PRO A 82 -18.88 0.69 -8.80
CA PRO A 82 -19.86 1.77 -8.94
C PRO A 82 -19.64 2.91 -7.94
N TYR A 83 -19.31 2.59 -6.69
CA TYR A 83 -19.06 3.58 -5.64
C TYR A 83 -17.75 4.34 -5.86
N MET A 84 -16.73 3.70 -6.44
CA MET A 84 -15.51 4.37 -6.86
C MET A 84 -15.80 5.39 -7.96
N GLN A 85 -16.57 4.99 -8.98
CA GLN A 85 -16.94 5.87 -10.09
C GLN A 85 -17.80 7.06 -9.62
N GLU A 86 -18.73 6.82 -8.71
CA GLU A 86 -19.53 7.91 -8.10
C GLU A 86 -18.62 8.84 -7.28
N ALA A 87 -17.68 8.31 -6.49
CA ALA A 87 -16.73 9.14 -5.77
C ALA A 87 -15.85 9.99 -6.71
N GLU A 88 -15.42 9.44 -7.85
CA GLU A 88 -14.66 10.17 -8.87
C GLU A 88 -15.46 11.31 -9.51
N SER A 89 -16.80 11.20 -9.57
CA SER A 89 -17.66 12.27 -10.11
C SER A 89 -17.63 13.56 -9.29
N PHE A 90 -17.17 13.51 -8.05
CA PHE A 90 -16.95 14.70 -7.21
C PHE A 90 -15.67 15.46 -7.54
N ALA A 91 -14.75 14.89 -8.34
CA ALA A 91 -13.52 15.58 -8.73
C ALA A 91 -13.82 16.83 -9.58
N ASP A 92 -13.00 17.88 -9.37
CA ASP A 92 -13.04 19.12 -10.14
C ASP A 92 -11.64 19.76 -10.25
N GLY A 93 -11.58 21.05 -10.58
CA GLY A 93 -10.32 21.82 -10.68
C GLY A 93 -9.53 21.87 -9.37
N ASN A 94 -10.20 21.84 -8.23
CA ASN A 94 -9.62 22.04 -6.91
C ASN A 94 -9.51 20.75 -6.07
N PHE A 95 -10.25 19.70 -6.43
CA PHE A 95 -10.27 18.43 -5.73
C PHE A 95 -10.09 17.26 -6.70
N LYS A 96 -9.12 16.39 -6.43
CA LYS A 96 -8.85 15.20 -7.25
C LYS A 96 -9.26 13.93 -6.52
N VAL A 97 -9.80 12.95 -7.25
CA VAL A 97 -10.05 11.60 -6.74
C VAL A 97 -9.23 10.60 -7.55
N TYR A 98 -8.38 9.84 -6.87
CA TYR A 98 -7.51 8.83 -7.47
C TYR A 98 -7.95 7.44 -7.04
N ALA A 99 -8.82 6.81 -7.81
CA ALA A 99 -9.21 5.42 -7.58
C ALA A 99 -8.16 4.46 -8.17
N LYS A 100 -7.59 3.60 -7.32
CA LYS A 100 -6.53 2.67 -7.71
C LYS A 100 -7.09 1.37 -8.26
N TYR A 101 -7.78 1.41 -9.39
CA TYR A 101 -8.49 0.28 -10.02
C TYR A 101 -7.62 -0.99 -10.15
N SER A 102 -6.39 -0.86 -10.67
CA SER A 102 -5.48 -2.00 -10.81
C SER A 102 -5.20 -2.67 -9.46
N GLN A 103 -5.00 -1.89 -8.39
CA GLN A 103 -4.78 -2.46 -7.06
C GLN A 103 -6.01 -3.21 -6.55
N PHE A 104 -7.23 -2.73 -6.84
CA PHE A 104 -8.46 -3.45 -6.48
C PHE A 104 -8.56 -4.77 -7.22
N ILE A 105 -8.35 -4.78 -8.54
CA ILE A 105 -8.37 -6.00 -9.36
C ILE A 105 -7.34 -7.02 -8.86
N GLU A 106 -6.12 -6.57 -8.53
CA GLU A 106 -5.04 -7.44 -8.07
C GLU A 106 -5.24 -7.94 -6.63
N THR A 107 -5.94 -7.19 -5.79
CA THR A 107 -6.06 -7.47 -4.35
C THR A 107 -7.35 -8.21 -4.00
N LEU A 108 -8.48 -7.80 -4.60
CA LEU A 108 -9.79 -8.37 -4.30
C LEU A 108 -9.95 -9.73 -5.01
N GLY A 109 -10.46 -10.71 -4.28
CA GLY A 109 -10.62 -12.06 -4.79
C GLY A 109 -9.40 -12.97 -4.62
N ARG A 110 -8.24 -12.43 -4.25
CA ARG A 110 -7.04 -13.22 -3.92
C ARG A 110 -6.82 -13.26 -2.41
N LYS A 111 -6.47 -14.43 -1.89
CA LYS A 111 -6.13 -14.58 -0.46
C LYS A 111 -4.63 -14.44 -0.21
N THR A 112 -3.84 -14.91 -1.14
CA THR A 112 -2.38 -14.93 -1.08
C THR A 112 -1.79 -14.53 -2.42
N ASN A 113 -0.48 -14.55 -2.53
CA ASN A 113 0.26 -14.26 -3.76
C ASN A 113 0.19 -15.40 -4.80
N ASP A 114 -0.89 -16.19 -4.76
CA ASP A 114 -1.10 -17.31 -5.69
C ASP A 114 -1.07 -16.83 -7.14
N GLY A 115 -0.34 -17.57 -7.98
CA GLY A 115 -0.25 -17.29 -9.42
C GLY A 115 0.77 -16.24 -9.82
N VAL A 116 1.65 -15.78 -8.91
CA VAL A 116 2.85 -15.07 -9.36
C VAL A 116 3.82 -16.05 -10.01
N TYR A 117 4.42 -15.63 -11.13
CA TYR A 117 5.34 -16.50 -11.88
C TYR A 117 6.77 -16.49 -11.33
N TYR A 118 7.14 -15.50 -10.55
CA TYR A 118 8.46 -15.43 -9.93
C TYR A 118 8.54 -16.33 -8.69
N LYS A 119 9.71 -16.95 -8.50
CA LYS A 119 9.96 -17.93 -7.43
C LYS A 119 10.74 -17.38 -6.25
N LYS A 120 11.21 -16.12 -6.34
CA LYS A 120 12.00 -15.45 -5.31
C LYS A 120 11.64 -13.96 -5.26
N CYS A 121 11.65 -13.38 -4.06
CA CYS A 121 11.50 -11.94 -3.92
C CYS A 121 12.85 -11.24 -4.13
N TYR A 122 13.00 -10.53 -5.23
CA TYR A 122 14.17 -9.70 -5.54
C TYR A 122 14.01 -8.24 -5.07
N ALA A 123 12.79 -7.85 -4.71
CA ALA A 123 12.51 -6.48 -4.29
C ALA A 123 12.89 -6.21 -2.82
N THR A 124 12.72 -7.18 -1.92
CA THR A 124 13.07 -7.01 -0.50
C THR A 124 14.56 -6.73 -0.26
N PRO A 125 15.51 -7.34 -1.00
CA PRO A 125 16.94 -7.03 -0.83
C PRO A 125 17.31 -5.57 -1.02
N ILE A 126 16.46 -4.78 -1.68
CA ILE A 126 16.72 -3.36 -1.98
C ILE A 126 15.69 -2.42 -1.34
N SER A 127 14.70 -2.93 -0.61
CA SER A 127 13.63 -2.14 -0.01
C SER A 127 13.31 -2.61 1.42
N PRO A 128 14.20 -2.34 2.39
CA PRO A 128 13.95 -2.68 3.79
C PRO A 128 12.84 -1.80 4.38
N TYR A 129 12.31 -2.23 5.52
CA TYR A 129 11.34 -1.47 6.29
C TYR A 129 11.94 -1.13 7.66
N LEU A 130 11.93 0.15 8.02
CA LEU A 130 12.30 0.63 9.35
C LEU A 130 11.02 0.88 10.15
N ASP A 131 10.88 0.23 11.30
CA ASP A 131 9.72 0.41 12.15
C ASP A 131 9.92 1.53 13.19
N GLU A 132 8.85 1.83 13.92
CA GLU A 132 8.80 2.87 14.95
C GLU A 132 9.69 2.61 16.17
N ASN A 133 10.15 1.37 16.35
CA ASN A 133 11.06 0.96 17.43
C ASN A 133 12.53 0.90 16.99
N GLY A 134 12.81 1.35 15.76
CA GLY A 134 14.14 1.30 15.16
C GLY A 134 14.56 -0.08 14.65
N ASN A 135 13.64 -1.04 14.56
CA ASN A 135 13.93 -2.33 13.97
C ASN A 135 13.97 -2.22 12.45
N VAL A 136 15.00 -2.84 11.87
CA VAL A 136 15.13 -2.99 10.41
C VAL A 136 14.54 -4.35 10.04
N GLU A 137 13.37 -4.31 9.46
CA GLU A 137 12.63 -5.48 9.01
C GLU A 137 12.91 -5.77 7.53
N MET A 138 12.86 -7.03 7.13
CA MET A 138 13.06 -7.44 5.75
C MET A 138 12.04 -6.78 4.82
N CYS A 139 10.76 -6.72 5.21
CA CYS A 139 9.73 -5.92 4.55
C CYS A 139 8.55 -5.66 5.51
N GLY A 140 7.71 -4.66 5.20
CA GLY A 140 6.56 -4.32 6.05
C GLY A 140 5.53 -5.44 6.21
N ASN A 141 5.38 -6.33 5.22
CA ASN A 141 4.47 -7.48 5.29
C ASN A 141 4.99 -8.63 6.17
N LEU A 142 6.30 -8.62 6.48
CA LEU A 142 6.97 -9.62 7.31
C LEU A 142 7.26 -9.11 8.72
N LYS A 143 6.92 -7.85 9.04
CA LYS A 143 7.06 -7.27 10.38
C LYS A 143 6.36 -8.16 11.42
N GLY A 144 7.03 -8.41 12.54
CA GLY A 144 6.51 -9.23 13.64
C GLY A 144 6.50 -10.75 13.38
N ARG A 145 7.08 -11.22 12.26
CA ARG A 145 7.10 -12.63 11.85
C ARG A 145 8.50 -13.25 11.93
N GLY A 146 9.42 -12.65 12.68
CA GLY A 146 10.78 -13.16 12.85
C GLY A 146 11.74 -12.81 11.70
N TYR A 147 11.45 -11.75 10.95
CA TYR A 147 12.28 -11.27 9.83
C TYR A 147 13.00 -9.96 10.17
N THR A 148 13.18 -9.66 11.45
CA THR A 148 13.94 -8.52 11.91
C THR A 148 15.43 -8.76 11.68
N MET A 149 16.08 -7.87 10.94
CA MET A 149 17.51 -7.97 10.59
C MET A 149 18.43 -7.35 11.65
N GLY A 150 17.91 -6.43 12.45
CA GLY A 150 18.63 -5.72 13.50
C GLY A 150 17.90 -4.47 13.95
N ASN A 151 18.57 -3.64 14.77
CA ASN A 151 17.98 -2.41 15.31
C ASN A 151 19.00 -1.27 15.23
N ILE A 152 18.58 -0.11 14.67
CA ILE A 152 19.47 1.05 14.43
C ILE A 152 19.97 1.72 15.70
N TYR A 153 19.34 1.47 16.85
CA TYR A 153 19.83 1.94 18.16
C TYR A 153 20.95 1.06 18.74
N LYS A 154 21.18 -0.13 18.15
CA LYS A 154 22.19 -1.09 18.62
C LYS A 154 23.35 -1.24 17.64
N ASN A 155 23.07 -1.14 16.35
CA ASN A 155 24.02 -1.35 15.26
C ASN A 155 23.84 -0.29 14.19
N SER A 156 24.91 0.06 13.48
CA SER A 156 24.77 0.89 12.27
C SER A 156 23.97 0.15 11.20
N PHE A 157 23.28 0.91 10.33
CA PHE A 157 22.55 0.33 9.21
C PHE A 157 23.47 -0.53 8.31
N LYS A 158 24.74 -0.12 8.14
CA LYS A 158 25.73 -0.86 7.37
C LYS A 158 25.99 -2.25 7.98
N GLU A 159 26.20 -2.34 9.30
CA GLU A 159 26.40 -3.62 9.99
C GLU A 159 25.17 -4.52 9.83
N ILE A 160 23.96 -3.98 10.04
CA ILE A 160 22.70 -4.72 9.84
C ILE A 160 22.60 -5.22 8.39
N TRP A 161 22.91 -4.37 7.41
CA TRP A 161 22.76 -4.68 5.99
C TRP A 161 23.68 -5.77 5.48
N TYR A 162 24.88 -5.89 6.06
CA TYR A 162 25.88 -6.91 5.72
C TYR A 162 25.90 -8.09 6.70
N SER A 163 24.96 -8.17 7.65
CA SER A 163 24.90 -9.21 8.67
C SER A 163 24.49 -10.59 8.12
N GLU A 164 24.89 -11.64 8.83
CA GLU A 164 24.40 -13.00 8.60
C GLU A 164 22.90 -13.11 8.89
N GLN A 165 22.39 -12.36 9.89
CA GLN A 165 20.98 -12.29 10.21
C GLN A 165 20.13 -11.85 9.00
N ARG A 166 20.63 -10.87 8.23
CA ARG A 166 19.94 -10.45 7.00
C ARG A 166 19.92 -11.56 5.95
N LYS A 167 21.04 -12.27 5.77
CA LYS A 167 21.13 -13.39 4.82
C LYS A 167 20.17 -14.51 5.20
N ASP A 168 20.09 -14.84 6.48
CA ASP A 168 19.14 -15.80 7.02
C ASP A 168 17.69 -15.38 6.77
N CYS A 169 17.34 -14.13 7.08
CA CYS A 169 16.02 -13.60 6.78
C CYS A 169 15.65 -13.70 5.29
N LEU A 170 16.58 -13.37 4.38
CA LEU A 170 16.37 -13.49 2.93
C LEU A 170 16.09 -14.93 2.48
N ASN A 171 16.84 -15.89 3.03
CA ASN A 171 16.73 -17.30 2.67
C ASN A 171 15.42 -17.95 3.14
N ARG A 172 14.82 -17.40 4.20
CA ARG A 172 13.58 -17.92 4.79
C ARG A 172 12.30 -17.32 4.18
N ILE A 173 12.40 -16.37 3.24
CA ILE A 173 11.20 -15.76 2.64
C ILE A 173 10.40 -16.81 1.88
N ASP A 174 9.18 -17.03 2.33
CA ASP A 174 8.18 -17.86 1.65
C ASP A 174 7.14 -16.97 0.98
N LEU A 175 7.13 -16.97 -0.36
CA LEU A 175 6.22 -16.17 -1.18
C LEU A 175 4.76 -16.56 -1.00
N ASN A 176 4.48 -17.82 -0.63
CA ASN A 176 3.11 -18.28 -0.39
C ASN A 176 2.47 -17.62 0.83
N THR A 177 3.29 -17.06 1.72
CA THR A 177 2.83 -16.31 2.89
C THR A 177 2.69 -14.80 2.65
N CYS A 178 3.05 -14.32 1.46
CA CYS A 178 2.91 -12.92 1.09
C CYS A 178 1.44 -12.58 0.78
N PRO A 179 0.97 -11.36 1.12
CA PRO A 179 -0.37 -10.93 0.79
C PRO A 179 -0.54 -10.73 -0.72
N ALA A 180 -1.74 -10.98 -1.23
CA ALA A 180 -2.11 -10.55 -2.57
C ALA A 180 -1.99 -9.01 -2.70
N GLY A 181 -1.62 -8.55 -3.89
CA GLY A 181 -1.47 -7.11 -4.14
C GLY A 181 -0.30 -6.45 -3.40
N CYS A 182 0.75 -7.23 -3.10
CA CYS A 182 1.96 -6.70 -2.49
C CYS A 182 2.50 -5.51 -3.30
N LYS A 183 2.73 -4.37 -2.64
CA LYS A 183 3.24 -3.15 -3.30
C LYS A 183 4.60 -3.33 -3.98
N LEU A 184 5.36 -4.36 -3.62
CA LEU A 184 6.63 -4.72 -4.25
C LEU A 184 6.48 -5.69 -5.42
N ASP A 185 5.28 -6.21 -5.69
CA ASP A 185 5.02 -7.17 -6.77
C ASP A 185 5.43 -6.63 -8.16
N PRO A 186 5.06 -5.39 -8.56
CA PRO A 186 5.50 -4.85 -9.86
C PRO A 186 7.02 -4.78 -10.00
N LEU A 187 7.71 -4.31 -8.96
CA LEU A 187 9.17 -4.26 -8.95
C LEU A 187 9.77 -5.67 -9.01
N ASN A 188 9.19 -6.61 -8.26
CA ASN A 188 9.68 -7.98 -8.23
C ASN A 188 9.54 -8.68 -9.59
N LYS A 189 8.44 -8.42 -10.32
CA LYS A 189 8.23 -8.89 -11.69
C LYS A 189 9.33 -8.38 -12.64
N VAL A 190 9.57 -7.06 -12.61
CA VAL A 190 10.64 -6.45 -13.43
C VAL A 190 12.00 -7.04 -13.12
N LEU A 191 12.35 -7.21 -11.86
CA LEU A 191 13.63 -7.77 -11.44
C LEU A 191 13.74 -9.26 -11.82
N TRP A 192 12.65 -10.02 -11.64
CA TRP A 192 12.62 -11.43 -12.05
C TRP A 192 12.89 -11.57 -13.54
N ASP A 193 12.18 -10.82 -14.35
CA ASP A 193 12.33 -10.82 -15.79
C ASP A 193 13.73 -10.41 -16.26
N ALA A 194 14.34 -9.46 -15.55
CA ALA A 194 15.71 -9.02 -15.85
C ALA A 194 16.78 -10.09 -15.51
N PHE A 195 16.56 -10.85 -14.41
CA PHE A 195 17.47 -11.90 -13.99
C PHE A 195 17.22 -13.26 -14.66
N HIS A 196 16.03 -13.45 -15.30
CA HIS A 196 15.64 -14.69 -15.97
C HIS A 196 15.12 -14.40 -17.40
N PRO A 197 15.95 -13.84 -18.29
CA PRO A 197 15.51 -13.44 -19.62
C PRO A 197 15.05 -14.64 -20.48
N GLU A 198 15.57 -15.83 -20.22
CA GLU A 198 15.26 -17.05 -20.97
C GLU A 198 13.87 -17.61 -20.66
N GLU A 199 13.26 -17.23 -19.53
CA GLU A 199 11.89 -17.61 -19.19
C GLU A 199 10.84 -16.80 -19.97
N LYS A 200 11.24 -15.72 -20.65
CA LYS A 200 10.36 -14.89 -21.47
C LYS A 200 10.28 -15.40 -22.91
N LYS A 201 9.07 -15.75 -23.34
CA LYS A 201 8.81 -16.17 -24.73
C LYS A 201 8.75 -15.01 -25.74
N THR A 202 8.66 -13.76 -25.27
CA THR A 202 8.54 -12.57 -26.12
C THR A 202 9.48 -11.48 -25.65
N HIS A 203 10.16 -10.82 -26.61
CA HIS A 203 11.01 -9.68 -26.30
C HIS A 203 10.16 -8.47 -25.87
N PRO A 204 10.40 -7.85 -24.71
CA PRO A 204 9.52 -6.81 -24.17
C PRO A 204 9.41 -5.54 -25.02
N ASN A 205 10.35 -5.34 -25.96
CA ASN A 205 10.41 -4.15 -26.81
C ASN A 205 9.79 -4.36 -28.21
N PHE A 206 9.20 -5.53 -28.48
CA PHE A 206 8.67 -5.88 -29.81
C PHE A 206 7.26 -6.48 -29.73
N THR A 207 6.47 -6.15 -28.70
CA THR A 207 5.05 -6.50 -28.61
C THR A 207 4.18 -5.29 -28.81
#